data_f1dce32acf6dc69c64eee05555e778de
#
_entry.id   f1dce32acf6dc69c64eee05555e778de
#
_cell.length_a   1.000
_cell.length_b   1.000
_cell.length_c   1.000
_cell.angle_alpha   90.00
_cell.angle_beta   90.00
_cell.angle_gamma   90.00
#
_symmetry.space_group_name_H-M   'P 1'
#
loop_
_entity.id
_entity.type
_entity.pdbx_description
1 polymer ?
#
loop_
_entity_poly.entity_id
_entity_poly.type
_entity_poly.pdbx_seq_one_letter_code
_entity_poly.pdbx_strand_id
1 'polypeptide(L)'
;MPENFKNFIAGEWVAPRTGAFFENRNPADWDDLIGCFPRSGPDDVTSAVASAKRGFAQWSQTPAPIRGEVLHRVGDLLVQRKEEIARAMTREMGKVLPETRGDVQEGIDTAHYAHTEGRRLFGRTVPSELRNKWAMSFRRPIGVAGLITPFNFPLAIPTWKMFPALLCGNAVIFKPAEDVPHTAHLLVEILLEAGLPPEVVQLVHGEGSVVGKAMVEHPEVPVVSFTGSTETGSVIGTTCGRMHKRLSLEMGGKNAMIVMDDADLDLALDGVLWGAFGTTGQRCTATSRLVVHERVHDTLVRMLCDRAERLHLGAGLDAKTDVGPLINEAARKKVEYYVGVGRDEGAQVLIGGERPTGKGLERGWFYKPTVLGGVRAGMRVEQ
;
A
#
# COMPACT_ATOMS: atom_id res chain seq x y z
N MET A 1 1.94 21.76 20.91
CA MET A 1 1.04 20.60 21.05
C MET A 1 1.12 19.85 19.74
N PRO A 2 1.08 18.53 19.72
CA PRO A 2 1.05 17.78 18.47
C PRO A 2 -0.16 18.19 17.64
N GLU A 3 -0.03 18.14 16.32
CA GLU A 3 -1.11 18.43 15.39
C GLU A 3 -2.17 17.33 15.45
N ASN A 4 -3.44 17.72 15.59
CA ASN A 4 -4.57 16.81 15.51
C ASN A 4 -5.15 16.85 14.10
N PHE A 5 -4.85 15.81 13.31
CA PHE A 5 -5.45 15.61 12.00
C PHE A 5 -6.92 15.19 12.12
N LYS A 6 -7.62 15.19 11.00
CA LYS A 6 -9.07 14.94 10.96
C LYS A 6 -9.43 13.94 9.86
N ASN A 7 -10.60 13.34 9.93
CA ASN A 7 -11.25 12.69 8.80
C ASN A 7 -11.69 13.72 7.77
N PHE A 8 -11.77 13.34 6.50
CA PHE A 8 -12.45 14.14 5.49
C PHE A 8 -13.79 13.49 5.14
N ILE A 9 -14.88 14.07 5.61
CA ILE A 9 -16.24 13.53 5.45
C ILE A 9 -17.20 14.69 5.09
N ALA A 10 -18.03 14.47 4.08
CA ALA A 10 -19.05 15.41 3.64
C ALA A 10 -18.48 16.78 3.22
N GLY A 11 -17.28 16.80 2.66
CA GLY A 11 -16.63 18.01 2.18
C GLY A 11 -15.89 18.79 3.27
N GLU A 12 -15.80 18.26 4.48
CA GLU A 12 -15.20 18.95 5.63
C GLU A 12 -14.19 18.07 6.36
N TRP A 13 -13.17 18.70 6.93
CA TRP A 13 -12.24 18.07 7.86
C TRP A 13 -12.87 18.01 9.25
N VAL A 14 -13.27 16.83 9.71
CA VAL A 14 -14.03 16.61 10.94
C VAL A 14 -13.30 15.71 11.93
N ALA A 15 -13.44 15.98 13.22
CA ALA A 15 -12.99 15.10 14.27
C ALA A 15 -13.78 13.77 14.26
N PRO A 16 -13.22 12.66 14.77
CA PRO A 16 -13.97 11.41 14.87
C PRO A 16 -15.12 11.54 15.87
N ARG A 17 -16.25 10.91 15.58
CA ARG A 17 -17.42 10.92 16.51
C ARG A 17 -17.11 10.29 17.87
N THR A 18 -16.13 9.40 17.92
CA THR A 18 -15.63 8.81 19.16
C THR A 18 -14.92 9.81 20.07
N GLY A 19 -14.44 10.93 19.52
CA GLY A 19 -13.55 11.88 20.20
C GLY A 19 -12.14 11.36 20.47
N ALA A 20 -11.83 10.12 20.05
CA ALA A 20 -10.56 9.46 20.32
C ALA A 20 -9.56 9.62 19.15
N PHE A 21 -8.27 9.68 19.49
CA PHE A 21 -7.17 9.78 18.54
C PHE A 21 -6.11 8.72 18.85
N PHE A 22 -5.28 8.42 17.86
CA PHE A 22 -4.07 7.62 18.03
C PHE A 22 -2.86 8.41 17.52
N GLU A 23 -1.71 8.14 18.12
CA GLU A 23 -0.45 8.77 17.72
C GLU A 23 0.15 8.03 16.52
N ASN A 24 0.67 8.79 15.56
CA ASN A 24 1.53 8.29 14.50
C ASN A 24 2.95 8.78 14.74
N ARG A 25 3.90 7.85 14.81
CA ARG A 25 5.31 8.10 15.13
C ARG A 25 6.23 7.55 14.07
N ASN A 26 7.37 8.22 13.92
CA ASN A 26 8.43 7.79 13.02
C ASN A 26 8.99 6.41 13.46
N PRO A 27 8.95 5.39 12.60
CA PRO A 27 9.46 4.06 12.96
C PRO A 27 10.99 4.02 13.15
N ALA A 28 11.72 5.03 12.67
CA ALA A 28 13.16 5.17 12.90
C ALA A 28 13.50 5.85 14.24
N ASP A 29 12.57 6.61 14.81
CA ASP A 29 12.73 7.31 16.10
C ASP A 29 11.37 7.46 16.79
N TRP A 30 11.12 6.66 17.82
CA TRP A 30 9.84 6.66 18.56
C TRP A 30 9.53 7.99 19.26
N ASP A 31 10.52 8.84 19.50
CA ASP A 31 10.33 10.15 20.11
C ASP A 31 9.84 11.19 19.09
N ASP A 32 9.99 10.89 17.79
CA ASP A 32 9.51 11.75 16.70
C ASP A 32 8.01 11.51 16.44
N LEU A 33 7.17 12.33 17.08
CA LEU A 33 5.72 12.32 16.87
C LEU A 33 5.36 13.08 15.59
N ILE A 34 4.73 12.40 14.64
CA ILE A 34 4.26 13.00 13.37
C ILE A 34 2.95 13.76 13.61
N GLY A 35 2.00 13.14 14.32
CA GLY A 35 0.72 13.75 14.65
C GLY A 35 -0.24 12.78 15.33
N CYS A 36 -1.42 13.29 15.66
CA CYS A 36 -2.53 12.50 16.21
C CYS A 36 -3.64 12.38 15.16
N PHE A 37 -4.09 11.17 14.90
CA PHE A 37 -5.08 10.86 13.86
C PHE A 37 -6.35 10.26 14.44
N PRO A 38 -7.51 10.42 13.77
CA PRO A 38 -8.79 9.96 14.26
C PRO A 38 -8.85 8.44 14.51
N ARG A 39 -9.32 8.04 15.69
CA ARG A 39 -9.72 6.65 15.98
C ARG A 39 -11.23 6.54 15.77
N SER A 40 -11.63 6.48 14.50
CA SER A 40 -13.03 6.52 14.08
C SER A 40 -13.79 5.24 14.41
N GLY A 41 -15.12 5.37 14.43
CA GLY A 41 -16.06 4.28 14.64
C GLY A 41 -16.99 4.03 13.44
N PRO A 42 -17.94 3.07 13.57
CA PRO A 42 -18.91 2.74 12.52
C PRO A 42 -19.79 3.93 12.09
N ASP A 43 -20.09 4.86 13.00
CA ASP A 43 -20.91 6.05 12.71
C ASP A 43 -20.22 7.03 11.75
N ASP A 44 -18.88 7.14 11.83
CA ASP A 44 -18.08 7.91 10.88
C ASP A 44 -18.16 7.29 9.49
N VAL A 45 -18.10 5.94 9.40
CA VAL A 45 -18.26 5.20 8.14
C VAL A 45 -19.66 5.42 7.55
N THR A 46 -20.71 5.35 8.36
CA THR A 46 -22.09 5.58 7.93
C THR A 46 -22.25 7.00 7.36
N SER A 47 -21.66 8.00 8.01
CA SER A 47 -21.65 9.38 7.52
C SER A 47 -20.89 9.54 6.21
N ALA A 48 -19.73 8.89 6.09
CA ALA A 48 -18.92 8.87 4.88
C ALA A 48 -19.66 8.20 3.71
N VAL A 49 -20.36 7.09 3.95
CA VAL A 49 -21.18 6.42 2.92
C VAL A 49 -22.31 7.31 2.44
N ALA A 50 -23.04 7.96 3.36
CA ALA A 50 -24.12 8.86 3.00
C ALA A 50 -23.64 10.03 2.12
N SER A 51 -22.47 10.60 2.43
CA SER A 51 -21.83 11.64 1.61
C SER A 51 -21.37 11.10 0.26
N ALA A 52 -20.65 9.98 0.24
CA ALA A 52 -20.16 9.39 -1.00
C ALA A 52 -21.30 9.04 -1.98
N LYS A 53 -22.48 8.68 -1.48
CA LYS A 53 -23.68 8.47 -2.32
C LYS A 53 -24.13 9.73 -3.01
N ARG A 54 -24.12 10.89 -2.32
CA ARG A 54 -24.47 12.19 -2.94
C ARG A 54 -23.41 12.57 -3.97
N GLY A 55 -22.12 12.44 -3.62
CA GLY A 55 -21.02 12.66 -4.56
C GLY A 55 -21.12 11.77 -5.80
N PHE A 56 -21.45 10.50 -5.62
CA PHE A 56 -21.65 9.55 -6.71
C PHE A 56 -22.78 10.00 -7.67
N ALA A 57 -23.89 10.49 -7.15
CA ALA A 57 -25.02 10.92 -7.97
C ALA A 57 -24.64 12.02 -8.98
N GLN A 58 -23.73 12.91 -8.61
CA GLN A 58 -23.23 13.97 -9.50
C GLN A 58 -22.05 13.48 -10.36
N TRP A 59 -21.05 12.83 -9.73
CA TRP A 59 -19.83 12.43 -10.40
C TRP A 59 -20.06 11.39 -11.50
N SER A 60 -21.00 10.47 -11.31
CA SER A 60 -21.37 9.47 -12.31
C SER A 60 -21.95 10.07 -13.60
N GLN A 61 -22.53 11.27 -13.54
CA GLN A 61 -23.04 12.00 -14.71
C GLN A 61 -21.97 12.83 -15.40
N THR A 62 -20.84 13.09 -14.76
CA THR A 62 -19.71 13.80 -15.38
C THR A 62 -19.11 12.94 -16.48
N PRO A 63 -18.91 13.43 -17.71
CA PRO A 63 -18.27 12.65 -18.78
C PRO A 63 -16.88 12.14 -18.39
N ALA A 64 -16.56 10.89 -18.75
CA ALA A 64 -15.30 10.28 -18.39
C ALA A 64 -14.04 11.08 -18.81
N PRO A 65 -13.98 11.74 -19.98
CA PRO A 65 -12.87 12.62 -20.29
C PRO A 65 -12.70 13.78 -19.31
N ILE A 66 -13.81 14.36 -18.83
CA ILE A 66 -13.75 15.48 -17.85
C ILE A 66 -13.27 14.98 -16.49
N ARG A 67 -13.69 13.76 -16.08
CA ARG A 67 -13.11 13.12 -14.88
C ARG A 67 -11.61 12.89 -15.04
N GLY A 68 -11.19 12.52 -16.25
CA GLY A 68 -9.78 12.37 -16.60
C GLY A 68 -8.98 13.67 -16.46
N GLU A 69 -9.54 14.83 -16.84
CA GLU A 69 -8.88 16.13 -16.66
C GLU A 69 -8.61 16.47 -15.18
N VAL A 70 -9.47 16.04 -14.26
CA VAL A 70 -9.21 16.17 -12.81
C VAL A 70 -8.00 15.32 -12.42
N LEU A 71 -7.94 14.06 -12.88
CA LEU A 71 -6.81 13.16 -12.59
C LEU A 71 -5.50 13.64 -13.25
N HIS A 72 -5.56 14.29 -14.41
CA HIS A 72 -4.39 14.94 -15.00
C HIS A 72 -3.81 16.00 -14.05
N ARG A 73 -4.66 16.90 -13.54
CA ARG A 73 -4.23 17.92 -12.57
C ARG A 73 -3.70 17.30 -11.27
N VAL A 74 -4.26 16.17 -10.82
CA VAL A 74 -3.69 15.41 -9.70
C VAL A 74 -2.26 14.98 -10.00
N GLY A 75 -2.00 14.46 -11.21
CA GLY A 75 -0.65 14.08 -11.66
C GLY A 75 0.32 15.26 -11.61
N ASP A 76 -0.10 16.42 -12.12
CA ASP A 76 0.72 17.64 -12.13
C ASP A 76 1.04 18.14 -10.71
N LEU A 77 0.07 18.11 -9.80
CA LEU A 77 0.27 18.46 -8.38
C LEU A 77 1.19 17.47 -7.66
N LEU A 78 1.05 16.16 -7.95
CA LEU A 78 1.97 15.15 -7.44
C LEU A 78 3.41 15.39 -7.93
N VAL A 79 3.61 15.81 -9.18
CA VAL A 79 4.93 16.20 -9.71
C VAL A 79 5.48 17.40 -8.92
N GLN A 80 4.69 18.44 -8.72
CA GLN A 80 5.10 19.66 -8.02
C GLN A 80 5.44 19.41 -6.56
N ARG A 81 4.68 18.55 -5.87
CA ARG A 81 4.85 18.24 -4.43
C ARG A 81 5.62 16.94 -4.17
N LYS A 82 6.28 16.36 -5.21
CA LYS A 82 6.91 15.02 -5.11
C LYS A 82 7.90 14.92 -3.95
N GLU A 83 8.78 15.88 -3.80
CA GLU A 83 9.81 15.83 -2.74
C GLU A 83 9.21 15.99 -1.34
N GLU A 84 8.22 16.86 -1.18
CA GLU A 84 7.48 17.05 0.08
C GLU A 84 6.82 15.73 0.52
N ILE A 85 6.06 15.11 -0.39
CA ILE A 85 5.33 13.87 -0.11
C ILE A 85 6.32 12.72 0.16
N ALA A 86 7.38 12.60 -0.63
CA ALA A 86 8.39 11.56 -0.45
C ALA A 86 9.07 11.66 0.93
N ARG A 87 9.40 12.88 1.39
CA ARG A 87 9.97 13.09 2.73
C ARG A 87 8.99 12.79 3.86
N ALA A 88 7.74 13.24 3.72
CA ALA A 88 6.67 12.91 4.66
C ALA A 88 6.49 11.39 4.77
N MET A 89 6.43 10.70 3.64
CA MET A 89 6.31 9.26 3.57
C MET A 89 7.51 8.53 4.18
N THR A 90 8.74 8.98 3.91
CA THR A 90 9.95 8.41 4.53
C THR A 90 9.91 8.52 6.04
N ARG A 91 9.50 9.67 6.57
CA ARG A 91 9.37 9.89 8.01
C ARG A 91 8.29 9.01 8.64
N GLU A 92 7.18 8.77 7.93
CA GLU A 92 6.03 8.03 8.44
C GLU A 92 6.18 6.51 8.30
N MET A 93 6.71 6.04 7.15
CA MET A 93 6.82 4.61 6.84
C MET A 93 8.21 4.03 7.11
N GLY A 94 9.25 4.86 7.07
CA GLY A 94 10.63 4.48 7.38
C GLY A 94 11.49 4.03 6.19
N LYS A 95 10.91 3.74 5.02
CA LYS A 95 11.70 3.36 3.84
C LYS A 95 12.56 4.53 3.33
N VAL A 96 13.67 4.22 2.67
CA VAL A 96 14.64 5.22 2.22
C VAL A 96 14.05 6.18 1.18
N LEU A 97 14.55 7.42 1.15
CA LEU A 97 14.01 8.49 0.30
C LEU A 97 13.99 8.17 -1.21
N PRO A 98 14.98 7.47 -1.81
CA PRO A 98 14.86 7.03 -3.20
C PRO A 98 13.63 6.16 -3.48
N GLU A 99 13.25 5.28 -2.55
CA GLU A 99 12.10 4.40 -2.69
C GLU A 99 10.77 5.15 -2.53
N THR A 100 10.70 6.14 -1.62
CA THR A 100 9.50 6.96 -1.49
C THR A 100 9.29 7.88 -2.68
N ARG A 101 10.38 8.38 -3.28
CA ARG A 101 10.29 9.09 -4.57
C ARG A 101 9.76 8.20 -5.69
N GLY A 102 10.12 6.91 -5.67
CA GLY A 102 9.56 5.89 -6.58
C GLY A 102 8.06 5.67 -6.35
N ASP A 103 7.65 5.56 -5.10
CA ASP A 103 6.24 5.41 -4.72
C ASP A 103 5.40 6.61 -5.21
N VAL A 104 5.90 7.84 -5.03
CA VAL A 104 5.22 9.04 -5.57
C VAL A 104 5.20 9.02 -7.10
N GLN A 105 6.29 8.56 -7.74
CA GLN A 105 6.33 8.43 -9.20
C GLN A 105 5.24 7.49 -9.73
N GLU A 106 5.02 6.36 -9.08
CA GLU A 106 3.94 5.45 -9.47
C GLU A 106 2.55 6.09 -9.35
N GLY A 107 2.34 6.93 -8.33
CA GLY A 107 1.13 7.74 -8.22
C GLY A 107 0.96 8.72 -9.39
N ILE A 108 2.03 9.40 -9.79
CA ILE A 108 2.07 10.30 -10.95
C ILE A 108 1.71 9.54 -12.23
N ASP A 109 2.38 8.43 -12.48
CA ASP A 109 2.20 7.62 -13.69
C ASP A 109 0.77 7.07 -13.77
N THR A 110 0.22 6.63 -12.62
CA THR A 110 -1.18 6.15 -12.53
C THR A 110 -2.18 7.28 -12.82
N ALA A 111 -1.92 8.51 -12.36
CA ALA A 111 -2.79 9.65 -12.63
C ALA A 111 -2.83 9.98 -14.14
N HIS A 112 -1.68 10.03 -14.77
CA HIS A 112 -1.57 10.28 -16.21
C HIS A 112 -2.15 9.14 -17.05
N TYR A 113 -1.92 7.89 -16.65
CA TYR A 113 -2.56 6.73 -17.27
C TYR A 113 -4.09 6.81 -17.17
N ALA A 114 -4.62 7.05 -15.97
CA ALA A 114 -6.05 7.16 -15.76
C ALA A 114 -6.68 8.31 -16.55
N HIS A 115 -5.99 9.47 -16.69
CA HIS A 115 -6.44 10.56 -17.55
C HIS A 115 -6.71 10.07 -18.98
N THR A 116 -5.75 9.37 -19.59
CA THR A 116 -5.88 8.90 -20.97
C THR A 116 -6.97 7.85 -21.13
N GLU A 117 -7.16 6.97 -20.13
CA GLU A 117 -8.21 5.95 -20.14
C GLU A 117 -9.63 6.55 -20.11
N GLY A 118 -9.80 7.81 -19.69
CA GLY A 118 -11.08 8.52 -19.74
C GLY A 118 -11.69 8.58 -21.15
N ARG A 119 -10.86 8.54 -22.20
CA ARG A 119 -11.29 8.51 -23.62
C ARG A 119 -11.34 7.08 -24.17
N ARG A 120 -11.04 6.06 -23.39
CA ARG A 120 -10.86 4.66 -23.83
C ARG A 120 -11.76 3.68 -23.09
N LEU A 121 -12.77 4.17 -22.37
CA LEU A 121 -13.79 3.33 -21.71
C LEU A 121 -14.78 2.78 -22.74
N PHE A 122 -14.27 1.99 -23.70
CA PHE A 122 -15.06 1.45 -24.80
C PHE A 122 -16.09 0.44 -24.32
N GLY A 123 -17.27 0.45 -24.98
CA GLY A 123 -18.20 -0.68 -25.03
C GLY A 123 -17.94 -1.53 -26.28
N ARG A 124 -18.80 -2.51 -26.49
CA ARG A 124 -18.79 -3.37 -27.68
C ARG A 124 -20.15 -3.30 -28.37
N THR A 125 -20.14 -3.29 -29.70
CA THR A 125 -21.33 -3.50 -30.53
C THR A 125 -21.21 -4.86 -31.17
N VAL A 126 -22.27 -5.67 -31.09
CA VAL A 126 -22.30 -7.01 -31.66
C VAL A 126 -23.57 -7.17 -32.50
N PRO A 127 -23.53 -7.98 -33.60
CA PRO A 127 -24.71 -8.28 -34.37
C PRO A 127 -25.73 -9.08 -33.53
N SER A 128 -26.98 -8.96 -33.89
CA SER A 128 -28.08 -9.76 -33.33
C SER A 128 -28.63 -10.69 -34.42
N GLU A 129 -29.04 -11.87 -34.03
CA GLU A 129 -29.76 -12.80 -34.93
C GLU A 129 -31.21 -12.34 -35.24
N LEU A 130 -31.67 -11.33 -34.50
CA LEU A 130 -33.02 -10.77 -34.71
C LEU A 130 -32.94 -9.56 -35.64
N ARG A 131 -33.88 -9.48 -36.61
CA ARG A 131 -33.98 -8.35 -37.55
C ARG A 131 -34.26 -7.04 -36.79
N ASN A 132 -33.65 -5.95 -37.24
CA ASN A 132 -33.80 -4.59 -36.68
C ASN A 132 -33.44 -4.45 -35.20
N LYS A 133 -32.53 -5.29 -34.70
CA LYS A 133 -31.99 -5.22 -33.33
C LYS A 133 -30.48 -5.02 -33.31
N TRP A 134 -30.04 -4.20 -32.37
CA TRP A 134 -28.65 -3.93 -32.06
C TRP A 134 -28.38 -4.39 -30.64
N ALA A 135 -27.25 -5.04 -30.43
CA ALA A 135 -26.74 -5.39 -29.11
C ALA A 135 -25.45 -4.58 -28.85
N MET A 136 -25.42 -3.89 -27.72
CA MET A 136 -24.24 -3.12 -27.32
C MET A 136 -24.05 -3.13 -25.80
N SER A 137 -22.81 -2.99 -25.39
CA SER A 137 -22.46 -2.84 -23.97
C SER A 137 -21.93 -1.44 -23.70
N PHE A 138 -22.21 -0.93 -22.50
CA PHE A 138 -21.71 0.31 -21.98
C PHE A 138 -21.06 0.07 -20.63
N ARG A 139 -19.93 0.73 -20.39
CA ARG A 139 -19.34 0.76 -19.05
C ARG A 139 -20.08 1.77 -18.20
N ARG A 140 -20.50 1.33 -17.00
CA ARG A 140 -21.20 2.18 -16.04
C ARG A 140 -20.51 2.08 -14.68
N PRO A 141 -20.49 3.18 -13.91
CA PRO A 141 -20.04 3.14 -12.52
C PRO A 141 -20.94 2.24 -11.67
N ILE A 142 -20.41 1.70 -10.60
CA ILE A 142 -21.10 0.74 -9.72
C ILE A 142 -21.72 1.44 -8.52
N GLY A 143 -21.09 2.53 -8.04
CA GLY A 143 -21.55 3.26 -6.86
C GLY A 143 -20.40 3.75 -5.98
N VAL A 144 -20.48 3.43 -4.70
CA VAL A 144 -19.46 3.75 -3.70
C VAL A 144 -18.44 2.61 -3.63
N ALA A 145 -17.17 2.92 -3.79
CA ALA A 145 -16.07 1.98 -3.65
C ALA A 145 -15.36 2.17 -2.30
N GLY A 146 -15.31 1.13 -1.49
CA GLY A 146 -14.52 1.10 -0.25
C GLY A 146 -13.09 0.64 -0.56
N LEU A 147 -12.11 1.50 -0.24
CA LEU A 147 -10.69 1.26 -0.48
C LEU A 147 -9.96 1.09 0.85
N ILE A 148 -9.36 -0.09 1.05
CA ILE A 148 -8.58 -0.41 2.25
C ILE A 148 -7.16 -0.72 1.80
N THR A 149 -6.18 0.05 2.29
CA THR A 149 -4.79 -0.04 1.82
C THR A 149 -3.81 -0.30 2.96
N PRO A 150 -2.69 -0.98 2.66
CA PRO A 150 -1.63 -1.27 3.63
C PRO A 150 -0.67 -0.09 3.78
N PHE A 151 0.36 -0.29 4.59
CA PHE A 151 1.35 0.72 4.95
C PHE A 151 2.53 0.84 3.97
N ASN A 152 2.83 -0.20 3.20
CA ASN A 152 4.14 -0.34 2.52
C ASN A 152 4.31 0.51 1.25
N PHE A 153 3.22 0.88 0.59
CA PHE A 153 3.16 1.82 -0.53
C PHE A 153 2.00 2.80 -0.31
N PRO A 154 2.18 3.77 0.61
CA PRO A 154 1.08 4.58 1.12
C PRO A 154 0.53 5.60 0.12
N LEU A 155 1.18 5.83 -1.02
CA LEU A 155 0.66 6.62 -2.12
C LEU A 155 0.31 5.75 -3.34
N ALA A 156 1.23 4.90 -3.80
CA ALA A 156 1.02 4.10 -5.01
C ALA A 156 -0.21 3.19 -4.91
N ILE A 157 -0.33 2.38 -3.85
CA ILE A 157 -1.47 1.45 -3.72
C ILE A 157 -2.82 2.18 -3.63
N PRO A 158 -2.98 3.26 -2.84
CA PRO A 158 -4.20 4.06 -2.91
C PRO A 158 -4.51 4.57 -4.31
N THR A 159 -3.52 5.08 -5.04
CA THR A 159 -3.74 5.63 -6.39
C THR A 159 -4.12 4.56 -7.41
N TRP A 160 -3.53 3.37 -7.36
CA TRP A 160 -3.89 2.23 -8.23
C TRP A 160 -5.36 1.81 -8.08
N LYS A 161 -5.94 2.02 -6.89
CA LYS A 161 -7.35 1.69 -6.59
C LYS A 161 -8.27 2.88 -6.84
N MET A 162 -7.88 4.04 -6.35
CA MET A 162 -8.71 5.24 -6.32
C MET A 162 -8.87 5.87 -7.71
N PHE A 163 -7.78 6.03 -8.46
CA PHE A 163 -7.84 6.74 -9.74
C PHE A 163 -8.68 6.00 -10.79
N PRO A 164 -8.56 4.68 -10.97
CA PRO A 164 -9.48 3.95 -11.84
C PRO A 164 -10.94 3.99 -11.35
N ALA A 165 -11.16 3.92 -10.02
CA ALA A 165 -12.52 4.00 -9.46
C ALA A 165 -13.15 5.37 -9.77
N LEU A 166 -12.42 6.47 -9.53
CA LEU A 166 -12.85 7.83 -9.80
C LEU A 166 -13.07 8.07 -11.30
N LEU A 167 -12.13 7.61 -12.16
CA LEU A 167 -12.27 7.72 -13.60
C LEU A 167 -13.51 7.02 -14.13
N CYS A 168 -13.79 5.83 -13.60
CA CYS A 168 -15.00 5.08 -13.97
C CYS A 168 -16.30 5.70 -13.41
N GLY A 169 -16.21 6.80 -12.63
CA GLY A 169 -17.36 7.56 -12.13
C GLY A 169 -17.89 7.07 -10.79
N ASN A 170 -17.14 6.27 -10.05
CA ASN A 170 -17.48 5.89 -8.68
C ASN A 170 -17.08 6.98 -7.69
N ALA A 171 -17.77 7.06 -6.55
CA ALA A 171 -17.27 7.76 -5.37
C ALA A 171 -16.47 6.78 -4.50
N VAL A 172 -15.55 7.29 -3.69
CA VAL A 172 -14.66 6.45 -2.89
C VAL A 172 -14.68 6.80 -1.41
N ILE A 173 -14.59 5.77 -0.58
CA ILE A 173 -14.28 5.87 0.84
C ILE A 173 -12.92 5.24 1.03
N PHE A 174 -11.96 6.01 1.51
CA PHE A 174 -10.58 5.60 1.68
C PHE A 174 -10.25 5.38 3.15
N LYS A 175 -9.83 4.16 3.48
CA LYS A 175 -9.27 3.79 4.79
C LYS A 175 -7.81 3.38 4.61
N PRO A 176 -6.85 4.24 4.95
CA PRO A 176 -5.42 3.90 4.96
C PRO A 176 -5.08 2.99 6.15
N ALA A 177 -3.90 2.37 6.14
CA ALA A 177 -3.34 1.75 7.33
C ALA A 177 -3.09 2.79 8.43
N GLU A 178 -3.21 2.37 9.69
CA GLU A 178 -3.01 3.22 10.86
C GLU A 178 -1.57 3.71 11.00
N ASP A 179 -0.64 3.00 10.39
CA ASP A 179 0.78 3.34 10.42
C ASP A 179 1.17 4.46 9.44
N VAL A 180 0.29 4.79 8.45
CA VAL A 180 0.61 5.77 7.39
C VAL A 180 -0.56 6.73 7.08
N PRO A 181 -1.17 7.36 8.09
CA PRO A 181 -2.32 8.22 7.91
C PRO A 181 -1.98 9.60 7.32
N HIS A 182 -0.75 10.12 7.53
CA HIS A 182 -0.35 11.44 7.06
C HIS A 182 -0.21 11.49 5.53
N THR A 183 0.42 10.49 4.93
CA THR A 183 0.50 10.39 3.45
C THR A 183 -0.90 10.33 2.83
N ALA A 184 -1.85 9.63 3.46
CA ALA A 184 -3.24 9.57 3.00
C ALA A 184 -3.94 10.93 3.10
N HIS A 185 -3.67 11.71 4.16
CA HIS A 185 -4.17 13.08 4.30
C HIS A 185 -3.69 13.96 3.15
N LEU A 186 -2.38 13.96 2.87
CA LEU A 186 -1.78 14.73 1.77
C LEU A 186 -2.37 14.36 0.40
N LEU A 187 -2.64 13.07 0.17
CA LEU A 187 -3.28 12.63 -1.08
C LEU A 187 -4.68 13.22 -1.23
N VAL A 188 -5.48 13.25 -0.17
CA VAL A 188 -6.84 13.83 -0.23
C VAL A 188 -6.78 15.34 -0.44
N GLU A 189 -5.84 16.06 0.18
CA GLU A 189 -5.62 17.48 -0.10
C GLU A 189 -5.35 17.74 -1.59
N ILE A 190 -4.46 16.95 -2.19
CA ILE A 190 -4.12 17.05 -3.63
C ILE A 190 -5.35 16.79 -4.51
N LEU A 191 -6.18 15.82 -4.18
CA LEU A 191 -7.41 15.54 -4.91
C LEU A 191 -8.37 16.73 -4.90
N LEU A 192 -8.52 17.37 -3.74
CA LEU A 192 -9.37 18.55 -3.57
C LEU A 192 -8.80 19.76 -4.32
N GLU A 193 -7.50 20.01 -4.20
CA GLU A 193 -6.79 21.07 -4.92
C GLU A 193 -6.90 20.90 -6.44
N ALA A 194 -6.86 19.66 -6.95
CA ALA A 194 -7.08 19.35 -8.36
C ALA A 194 -8.53 19.56 -8.84
N GLY A 195 -9.45 19.87 -7.93
CA GLY A 195 -10.85 20.15 -8.24
C GLY A 195 -11.75 18.92 -8.27
N LEU A 196 -11.38 17.82 -7.56
CA LEU A 196 -12.31 16.73 -7.30
C LEU A 196 -13.45 17.24 -6.42
N PRO A 197 -14.74 17.01 -6.78
CA PRO A 197 -15.85 17.43 -5.92
C PRO A 197 -15.74 16.79 -4.53
N PRO A 198 -15.90 17.57 -3.44
CA PRO A 198 -15.56 17.11 -2.09
C PRO A 198 -16.34 15.88 -1.62
N GLU A 199 -17.57 15.68 -2.05
CA GLU A 199 -18.38 14.52 -1.65
C GLU A 199 -18.00 13.23 -2.40
N VAL A 200 -17.13 13.30 -3.43
CA VAL A 200 -16.69 12.14 -4.22
C VAL A 200 -15.61 11.31 -3.51
N VAL A 201 -14.84 11.93 -2.62
CA VAL A 201 -13.82 11.28 -1.80
C VAL A 201 -14.12 11.46 -0.32
N GLN A 202 -14.01 10.38 0.45
CA GLN A 202 -14.09 10.40 1.91
C GLN A 202 -12.83 9.75 2.47
N LEU A 203 -12.21 10.33 3.49
CA LEU A 203 -11.08 9.75 4.22
C LEU A 203 -11.51 9.44 5.64
N VAL A 204 -11.45 8.17 6.02
CA VAL A 204 -11.81 7.71 7.37
C VAL A 204 -10.63 6.95 7.98
N HIS A 205 -9.98 7.57 8.95
CA HIS A 205 -8.91 6.96 9.72
C HIS A 205 -9.47 6.03 10.80
N GLY A 206 -8.69 5.07 11.25
CA GLY A 206 -9.04 4.19 12.37
C GLY A 206 -8.71 2.73 12.08
N GLU A 207 -8.92 1.89 13.07
CA GLU A 207 -8.53 0.48 13.07
C GLU A 207 -9.22 -0.33 11.97
N GLY A 208 -8.45 -1.21 11.30
CA GLY A 208 -8.98 -2.10 10.28
C GLY A 208 -10.10 -2.99 10.78
N SER A 209 -9.99 -3.46 12.03
CA SER A 209 -11.00 -4.27 12.73
C SER A 209 -12.31 -3.52 13.02
N VAL A 210 -12.29 -2.20 13.05
CA VAL A 210 -13.47 -1.35 13.33
C VAL A 210 -13.95 -0.66 12.05
N VAL A 211 -13.17 0.27 11.50
CA VAL A 211 -13.54 1.07 10.33
C VAL A 211 -13.56 0.21 9.06
N GLY A 212 -12.52 -0.63 8.86
CA GLY A 212 -12.47 -1.53 7.71
C GLY A 212 -13.64 -2.52 7.71
N LYS A 213 -13.91 -3.14 8.86
CA LYS A 213 -15.06 -4.05 9.03
C LYS A 213 -16.38 -3.34 8.75
N ALA A 214 -16.62 -2.18 9.36
CA ALA A 214 -17.84 -1.41 9.14
C ALA A 214 -18.06 -1.06 7.66
N MET A 215 -17.00 -0.68 6.94
CA MET A 215 -17.06 -0.39 5.51
C MET A 215 -17.36 -1.63 4.67
N VAL A 216 -16.73 -2.76 4.95
CA VAL A 216 -16.96 -4.04 4.23
C VAL A 216 -18.38 -4.55 4.46
N GLU A 217 -18.91 -4.42 5.68
CA GLU A 217 -20.26 -4.87 6.05
C GLU A 217 -21.37 -3.87 5.65
N HIS A 218 -21.03 -2.64 5.26
CA HIS A 218 -22.05 -1.63 4.92
C HIS A 218 -22.78 -1.98 3.62
N PRO A 219 -24.12 -2.10 3.61
CA PRO A 219 -24.88 -2.57 2.44
C PRO A 219 -24.74 -1.66 1.21
N GLU A 220 -24.53 -0.38 1.40
CA GLU A 220 -24.39 0.62 0.34
C GLU A 220 -22.96 0.86 -0.14
N VAL A 221 -22.03 -0.03 0.18
CA VAL A 221 -20.68 -0.12 -0.40
C VAL A 221 -20.62 -1.36 -1.28
N PRO A 222 -21.07 -1.29 -2.54
CA PRO A 222 -21.16 -2.45 -3.43
C PRO A 222 -19.82 -2.95 -3.96
N VAL A 223 -18.76 -2.18 -3.82
CA VAL A 223 -17.39 -2.51 -4.29
C VAL A 223 -16.42 -2.35 -3.15
N VAL A 224 -15.59 -3.36 -2.90
CA VAL A 224 -14.48 -3.31 -1.96
C VAL A 224 -13.18 -3.65 -2.70
N SER A 225 -12.17 -2.80 -2.55
CA SER A 225 -10.81 -3.10 -3.00
C SER A 225 -9.88 -3.06 -1.80
N PHE A 226 -9.32 -4.22 -1.49
CA PHE A 226 -8.46 -4.45 -0.34
C PHE A 226 -7.04 -4.80 -0.79
N THR A 227 -6.05 -4.28 -0.09
CA THR A 227 -4.68 -4.79 -0.11
C THR A 227 -4.19 -4.94 1.33
N GLY A 228 -3.66 -6.12 1.67
CA GLY A 228 -3.17 -6.42 3.00
C GLY A 228 -2.79 -7.88 3.21
N SER A 229 -3.01 -8.41 4.43
CA SER A 229 -2.69 -9.80 4.74
C SER A 229 -3.69 -10.78 4.11
N THR A 230 -3.22 -11.99 3.79
CA THR A 230 -4.05 -13.09 3.28
C THR A 230 -5.17 -13.46 4.26
N GLU A 231 -4.86 -13.45 5.56
CA GLU A 231 -5.84 -13.74 6.61
C GLU A 231 -7.00 -12.74 6.61
N THR A 232 -6.70 -11.44 6.60
CA THR A 232 -7.72 -10.38 6.52
C THR A 232 -8.48 -10.45 5.18
N GLY A 233 -7.78 -10.70 4.07
CA GLY A 233 -8.40 -10.85 2.76
C GLY A 233 -9.41 -11.99 2.72
N SER A 234 -9.13 -13.12 3.38
CA SER A 234 -10.05 -14.27 3.48
C SER A 234 -11.33 -13.91 4.23
N VAL A 235 -11.23 -13.15 5.33
CA VAL A 235 -12.40 -12.67 6.09
C VAL A 235 -13.25 -11.70 5.24
N ILE A 236 -12.59 -10.74 4.57
CA ILE A 236 -13.26 -9.79 3.67
C ILE A 236 -13.92 -10.53 2.50
N GLY A 237 -13.22 -11.51 1.90
CA GLY A 237 -13.73 -12.34 0.81
C GLY A 237 -15.02 -13.07 1.20
N THR A 238 -15.04 -13.68 2.38
CA THR A 238 -16.20 -14.35 2.92
C THR A 238 -17.39 -13.41 3.11
N THR A 239 -17.15 -12.23 3.67
CA THR A 239 -18.19 -11.22 3.92
C THR A 239 -18.73 -10.66 2.61
N CYS A 240 -17.87 -10.26 1.68
CA CYS A 240 -18.25 -9.74 0.38
C CYS A 240 -19.02 -10.78 -0.44
N GLY A 241 -18.62 -12.06 -0.40
CA GLY A 241 -19.32 -13.15 -1.07
C GLY A 241 -20.75 -13.32 -0.57
N ARG A 242 -20.97 -13.32 0.75
CA ARG A 242 -22.31 -13.39 1.35
C ARG A 242 -23.20 -12.20 0.99
N MET A 243 -22.60 -11.02 0.80
CA MET A 243 -23.31 -9.79 0.49
C MET A 243 -23.40 -9.49 -1.01
N HIS A 244 -22.90 -10.40 -1.87
CA HIS A 244 -22.84 -10.23 -3.33
C HIS A 244 -22.14 -8.95 -3.79
N LYS A 245 -21.14 -8.50 -3.03
CA LYS A 245 -20.32 -7.32 -3.38
C LYS A 245 -19.26 -7.68 -4.40
N ARG A 246 -18.90 -6.70 -5.23
CA ARG A 246 -17.70 -6.81 -6.05
C ARG A 246 -16.46 -6.64 -5.18
N LEU A 247 -15.46 -7.48 -5.40
CA LEU A 247 -14.29 -7.56 -4.57
C LEU A 247 -13.01 -7.66 -5.42
N SER A 248 -12.00 -6.90 -5.05
CA SER A 248 -10.60 -7.06 -5.49
C SER A 248 -9.74 -7.26 -4.26
N LEU A 249 -8.98 -8.35 -4.25
CA LEU A 249 -8.05 -8.70 -3.17
C LEU A 249 -6.63 -8.73 -3.72
N GLU A 250 -5.76 -7.92 -3.12
CA GLU A 250 -4.33 -7.96 -3.31
C GLU A 250 -3.68 -8.33 -1.97
N MET A 251 -2.84 -9.35 -1.96
CA MET A 251 -2.33 -9.93 -0.72
C MET A 251 -0.84 -10.23 -0.83
N GLY A 252 -0.25 -10.69 0.27
CA GLY A 252 1.14 -11.09 0.33
C GLY A 252 1.45 -12.36 -0.48
N GLY A 253 2.72 -12.63 -0.66
CA GLY A 253 3.21 -13.82 -1.34
C GLY A 253 4.61 -14.21 -0.87
N LYS A 254 5.12 -15.30 -1.43
CA LYS A 254 6.46 -15.83 -1.22
C LYS A 254 7.17 -15.91 -2.57
N ASN A 255 7.51 -14.73 -3.12
CA ASN A 255 8.10 -14.63 -4.46
C ASN A 255 9.48 -15.28 -4.49
N ALA A 256 9.75 -15.99 -5.58
CA ALA A 256 11.03 -16.63 -5.82
C ALA A 256 11.82 -15.92 -6.92
N MET A 257 13.12 -15.78 -6.70
CA MET A 257 14.09 -15.47 -7.76
C MET A 257 14.88 -16.73 -8.06
N ILE A 258 14.99 -17.07 -9.34
CA ILE A 258 15.71 -18.28 -9.80
C ILE A 258 16.99 -17.81 -10.48
N VAL A 259 18.14 -18.35 -10.05
CA VAL A 259 19.45 -18.06 -10.64
C VAL A 259 20.04 -19.36 -11.19
N MET A 260 20.20 -19.41 -12.52
CA MET A 260 20.77 -20.55 -13.24
C MET A 260 22.28 -20.44 -13.31
N ASP A 261 22.93 -21.52 -13.76
CA ASP A 261 24.39 -21.64 -13.81
C ASP A 261 25.07 -20.78 -14.89
N ASP A 262 24.30 -20.29 -15.84
CA ASP A 262 24.72 -19.37 -16.91
C ASP A 262 24.38 -17.90 -16.63
N ALA A 263 23.85 -17.58 -15.43
CA ALA A 263 23.49 -16.21 -15.06
C ALA A 263 24.73 -15.33 -14.83
N ASP A 264 24.59 -14.03 -15.16
CA ASP A 264 25.51 -12.99 -14.68
C ASP A 264 25.29 -12.83 -13.16
N LEU A 265 26.25 -13.29 -12.36
CA LEU A 265 26.11 -13.33 -10.91
C LEU A 265 26.16 -11.94 -10.27
N ASP A 266 26.83 -10.95 -10.84
CA ASP A 266 26.85 -9.59 -10.32
C ASP A 266 25.49 -8.93 -10.53
N LEU A 267 24.90 -9.05 -11.70
CA LEU A 267 23.57 -8.56 -12.01
C LEU A 267 22.49 -9.28 -11.16
N ALA A 268 22.62 -10.61 -11.03
CA ALA A 268 21.71 -11.40 -10.19
C ALA A 268 21.78 -10.96 -8.72
N LEU A 269 23.00 -10.71 -8.20
CA LEU A 269 23.22 -10.24 -6.84
C LEU A 269 22.56 -8.88 -6.57
N ASP A 270 22.73 -7.91 -7.47
CA ASP A 270 22.09 -6.60 -7.35
C ASP A 270 20.56 -6.73 -7.34
N GLY A 271 20.01 -7.59 -8.21
CA GLY A 271 18.59 -7.90 -8.24
C GLY A 271 18.07 -8.56 -6.95
N VAL A 272 18.83 -9.51 -6.38
CA VAL A 272 18.49 -10.18 -5.11
C VAL A 272 18.53 -9.20 -3.95
N LEU A 273 19.58 -8.40 -3.83
CA LEU A 273 19.72 -7.41 -2.75
C LEU A 273 18.57 -6.41 -2.75
N TRP A 274 18.28 -5.84 -3.91
CA TRP A 274 17.16 -4.90 -4.02
C TRP A 274 15.81 -5.60 -3.83
N GLY A 275 15.63 -6.78 -4.41
CA GLY A 275 14.41 -7.58 -4.29
C GLY A 275 14.11 -8.01 -2.86
N ALA A 276 15.13 -8.42 -2.09
CA ALA A 276 14.96 -8.93 -0.73
C ALA A 276 14.92 -7.83 0.33
N PHE A 277 15.77 -6.81 0.23
CA PHE A 277 15.99 -5.84 1.30
C PHE A 277 15.44 -4.44 1.02
N GLY A 278 15.10 -4.12 -0.24
CA GLY A 278 14.38 -2.88 -0.55
C GLY A 278 13.07 -2.80 0.23
N THR A 279 12.71 -1.59 0.70
CA THR A 279 11.59 -1.33 1.61
C THR A 279 11.65 -2.21 2.88
N THR A 280 12.88 -2.57 3.30
CA THR A 280 13.13 -3.46 4.45
C THR A 280 12.43 -4.84 4.29
N GLY A 281 12.33 -5.33 3.04
CA GLY A 281 11.62 -6.58 2.70
C GLY A 281 10.08 -6.51 2.82
N GLN A 282 9.50 -5.34 3.09
CA GLN A 282 8.08 -5.17 3.37
C GLN A 282 7.24 -4.94 2.11
N ARG A 283 7.55 -5.66 1.01
CA ARG A 283 6.81 -5.59 -0.25
C ARG A 283 6.10 -6.91 -0.54
N CYS A 284 4.91 -6.83 -1.12
CA CYS A 284 4.21 -8.00 -1.67
C CYS A 284 5.01 -8.69 -2.78
N THR A 285 5.89 -7.93 -3.46
CA THR A 285 6.79 -8.38 -4.52
C THR A 285 8.21 -8.69 -4.04
N ALA A 286 8.50 -8.63 -2.71
CA ALA A 286 9.84 -8.90 -2.20
C ALA A 286 10.30 -10.31 -2.54
N THR A 287 11.59 -10.44 -2.92
CA THR A 287 12.23 -11.74 -3.12
C THR A 287 12.41 -12.40 -1.75
N SER A 288 11.51 -13.30 -1.41
CA SER A 288 11.53 -14.01 -0.12
C SER A 288 12.17 -15.39 -0.24
N ARG A 289 12.28 -15.92 -1.46
CA ARG A 289 12.95 -17.18 -1.76
C ARG A 289 13.96 -16.99 -2.88
N LEU A 290 15.18 -17.46 -2.66
CA LEU A 290 16.23 -17.49 -3.66
C LEU A 290 16.52 -18.95 -4.01
N VAL A 291 16.23 -19.34 -5.24
CA VAL A 291 16.45 -20.69 -5.76
C VAL A 291 17.67 -20.63 -6.69
N VAL A 292 18.74 -21.28 -6.29
CA VAL A 292 20.05 -21.17 -6.96
C VAL A 292 20.47 -22.51 -7.52
N HIS A 293 20.89 -22.53 -8.78
CA HIS A 293 21.48 -23.72 -9.38
C HIS A 293 22.74 -24.17 -8.60
N GLU A 294 22.89 -25.47 -8.35
CA GLU A 294 23.93 -26.03 -7.48
C GLU A 294 25.37 -25.60 -7.84
N ARG A 295 25.68 -25.44 -9.13
CA ARG A 295 27.02 -25.05 -9.61
C ARG A 295 27.43 -23.63 -9.19
N VAL A 296 26.49 -22.72 -8.97
CA VAL A 296 26.78 -21.34 -8.62
C VAL A 296 26.34 -20.98 -7.21
N HIS A 297 25.69 -21.92 -6.50
CA HIS A 297 25.12 -21.72 -5.17
C HIS A 297 26.11 -21.11 -4.18
N ASP A 298 27.23 -21.78 -3.92
CA ASP A 298 28.17 -21.35 -2.87
C ASP A 298 28.82 -19.99 -3.20
N THR A 299 29.04 -19.74 -4.50
CA THR A 299 29.59 -18.46 -4.94
C THR A 299 28.59 -17.34 -4.72
N LEU A 300 27.36 -17.50 -5.19
CA LEU A 300 26.32 -16.46 -5.06
C LEU A 300 25.94 -16.21 -3.59
N VAL A 301 25.81 -17.27 -2.78
CA VAL A 301 25.48 -17.13 -1.34
C VAL A 301 26.57 -16.36 -0.60
N ARG A 302 27.84 -16.64 -0.86
CA ARG A 302 28.96 -15.87 -0.28
C ARG A 302 28.89 -14.40 -0.70
N MET A 303 28.72 -14.10 -2.00
CA MET A 303 28.60 -12.75 -2.52
C MET A 303 27.42 -12.02 -1.88
N LEU A 304 26.27 -12.69 -1.73
CA LEU A 304 25.07 -12.14 -1.10
C LEU A 304 25.31 -11.79 0.37
N CYS A 305 25.88 -12.72 1.15
CA CYS A 305 26.20 -12.48 2.56
C CYS A 305 27.17 -11.30 2.72
N ASP A 306 28.28 -11.30 1.97
CA ASP A 306 29.28 -10.23 2.01
C ASP A 306 28.72 -8.84 1.67
N ARG A 307 27.78 -8.75 0.73
CA ARG A 307 27.16 -7.49 0.33
C ARG A 307 26.04 -7.07 1.31
N ALA A 308 25.25 -8.00 1.78
CA ALA A 308 24.14 -7.72 2.70
C ALA A 308 24.64 -7.28 4.09
N GLU A 309 25.77 -7.78 4.57
CA GLU A 309 26.41 -7.32 5.81
C GLU A 309 26.92 -5.87 5.75
N ARG A 310 27.19 -5.35 4.54
CA ARG A 310 27.66 -3.99 4.33
C ARG A 310 26.54 -2.97 4.17
N LEU A 311 25.28 -3.40 4.13
CA LEU A 311 24.15 -2.50 4.04
C LEU A 311 24.03 -1.65 5.32
N HIS A 312 23.95 -0.34 5.13
CA HIS A 312 23.84 0.63 6.23
C HIS A 312 22.39 0.74 6.69
N LEU A 313 22.14 0.37 7.95
CA LEU A 313 20.86 0.59 8.59
C LEU A 313 20.78 1.98 9.18
N GLY A 314 19.63 2.64 9.03
CA GLY A 314 19.45 3.98 9.57
C GLY A 314 18.08 4.59 9.23
N ALA A 315 17.91 5.86 9.63
CA ALA A 315 16.73 6.62 9.24
C ALA A 315 16.70 6.85 7.73
N GLY A 316 15.57 6.61 7.08
CA GLY A 316 15.45 6.68 5.63
C GLY A 316 15.69 8.07 5.01
N LEU A 317 15.68 9.14 5.82
CA LEU A 317 16.04 10.49 5.41
C LEU A 317 17.56 10.73 5.35
N ASP A 318 18.37 9.87 5.97
CA ASP A 318 19.82 9.92 5.82
C ASP A 318 20.22 9.30 4.48
N ALA A 319 20.92 10.08 3.66
CA ALA A 319 21.36 9.64 2.32
C ALA A 319 22.35 8.46 2.33
N LYS A 320 22.91 8.10 3.48
CA LYS A 320 23.82 6.97 3.65
C LYS A 320 23.07 5.68 4.00
N THR A 321 21.78 5.76 4.31
CA THR A 321 20.98 4.60 4.68
C THR A 321 20.61 3.79 3.45
N ASP A 322 20.89 2.48 3.48
CA ASP A 322 20.46 1.51 2.48
C ASP A 322 19.15 0.84 2.90
N VAL A 323 18.98 0.55 4.20
CA VAL A 323 17.83 -0.17 4.75
C VAL A 323 17.28 0.58 5.97
N GLY A 324 16.01 0.98 5.87
CA GLY A 324 15.28 1.65 6.94
C GLY A 324 14.75 0.68 8.02
N PRO A 325 13.94 1.18 8.97
CA PRO A 325 13.28 0.35 9.98
C PRO A 325 12.12 -0.46 9.39
N LEU A 326 11.67 -1.45 10.13
CA LEU A 326 10.33 -2.03 9.98
C LEU A 326 9.28 -1.02 10.43
N ILE A 327 8.04 -1.17 9.95
CA ILE A 327 6.98 -0.18 10.18
C ILE A 327 6.62 -0.01 11.67
N ASN A 328 6.61 -1.09 12.44
CA ASN A 328 6.21 -1.06 13.85
C ASN A 328 6.79 -2.25 14.62
N GLU A 329 6.54 -2.28 15.94
CA GLU A 329 7.00 -3.36 16.83
C GLU A 329 6.44 -4.72 16.44
N ALA A 330 5.18 -4.78 16.02
CA ALA A 330 4.54 -6.04 15.64
C ALA A 330 5.22 -6.67 14.42
N ALA A 331 5.59 -5.85 13.43
CA ALA A 331 6.35 -6.29 12.27
C ALA A 331 7.73 -6.83 12.67
N ARG A 332 8.44 -6.14 13.57
CA ARG A 332 9.73 -6.61 14.09
C ARG A 332 9.60 -7.94 14.84
N LYS A 333 8.64 -8.05 15.76
CA LYS A 333 8.38 -9.30 16.49
C LYS A 333 8.03 -10.46 15.56
N LYS A 334 7.31 -10.17 14.47
CA LYS A 334 6.99 -11.17 13.44
C LYS A 334 8.26 -11.69 12.75
N VAL A 335 9.18 -10.79 12.38
CA VAL A 335 10.48 -11.19 11.78
C VAL A 335 11.28 -12.03 12.76
N GLU A 336 11.42 -11.57 14.01
CA GLU A 336 12.10 -12.32 15.09
C GLU A 336 11.53 -13.73 15.27
N TYR A 337 10.19 -13.84 15.30
CA TYR A 337 9.49 -15.11 15.41
C TYR A 337 9.82 -16.06 14.25
N TYR A 338 9.74 -15.59 12.99
CA TYR A 338 10.02 -16.47 11.86
C TYR A 338 11.49 -16.82 11.69
N VAL A 339 12.42 -15.98 12.13
CA VAL A 339 13.83 -16.34 12.22
C VAL A 339 14.02 -17.46 13.24
N GLY A 340 13.33 -17.39 14.40
CA GLY A 340 13.30 -18.48 15.38
C GLY A 340 12.73 -19.78 14.80
N VAL A 341 11.58 -19.69 14.14
CA VAL A 341 10.96 -20.82 13.42
C VAL A 341 11.92 -21.47 12.44
N GLY A 342 12.64 -20.68 11.63
CA GLY A 342 13.62 -21.21 10.69
C GLY A 342 14.74 -22.01 11.40
N ARG A 343 15.28 -21.46 12.49
CA ARG A 343 16.29 -22.15 13.32
C ARG A 343 15.77 -23.47 13.89
N ASP A 344 14.57 -23.46 14.44
CA ASP A 344 13.94 -24.64 15.06
C ASP A 344 13.66 -25.74 14.03
N GLU A 345 13.38 -25.37 12.77
CA GLU A 345 13.17 -26.30 11.66
C GLU A 345 14.47 -26.73 10.96
N GLY A 346 15.63 -26.23 11.42
CA GLY A 346 16.96 -26.65 10.96
C GLY A 346 17.56 -25.77 9.85
N ALA A 347 16.98 -24.61 9.54
CA ALA A 347 17.62 -23.62 8.69
C ALA A 347 18.80 -22.95 9.40
N GLN A 348 19.83 -22.61 8.64
CA GLN A 348 21.00 -21.91 9.16
C GLN A 348 20.87 -20.41 8.95
N VAL A 349 21.09 -19.61 9.99
CA VAL A 349 21.23 -18.16 9.85
C VAL A 349 22.63 -17.88 9.34
N LEU A 350 22.73 -17.50 8.07
CA LEU A 350 24.02 -17.21 7.43
C LEU A 350 24.53 -15.82 7.81
N ILE A 351 23.62 -14.84 7.86
CA ILE A 351 23.87 -13.47 8.34
C ILE A 351 22.64 -12.92 9.07
N GLY A 352 22.81 -11.90 9.87
CA GLY A 352 21.74 -11.18 10.57
C GLY A 352 21.07 -12.00 11.67
N GLY A 353 19.76 -12.07 11.66
CA GLY A 353 18.97 -12.84 12.64
C GLY A 353 18.89 -12.22 14.02
N GLU A 354 19.16 -10.92 14.15
CA GLU A 354 19.17 -10.19 15.43
C GLU A 354 18.87 -8.70 15.23
N ARG A 355 18.60 -8.02 16.34
CA ARG A 355 18.49 -6.55 16.36
C ARG A 355 19.87 -5.93 16.21
N PRO A 356 20.00 -4.83 15.44
CA PRO A 356 21.26 -4.12 15.39
C PRO A 356 21.52 -3.41 16.73
N THR A 357 22.80 -3.26 17.07
CA THR A 357 23.26 -2.42 18.18
C THR A 357 23.99 -1.23 17.58
N GLY A 358 23.89 -0.06 18.21
CA GLY A 358 24.61 1.14 17.78
C GLY A 358 23.80 2.41 17.93
N LYS A 359 24.51 3.53 18.02
CA LYS A 359 23.92 4.85 18.24
C LYS A 359 22.91 5.21 17.14
N GLY A 360 21.67 5.52 17.55
CA GLY A 360 20.58 5.90 16.66
C GLY A 360 19.73 4.75 16.15
N LEU A 361 20.04 3.49 16.49
CA LEU A 361 19.25 2.33 16.12
C LEU A 361 18.40 1.78 17.30
N GLU A 362 18.68 2.25 18.52
CA GLU A 362 18.00 1.78 19.73
C GLU A 362 16.55 2.28 19.84
N ARG A 363 16.24 3.39 19.17
CA ARG A 363 14.93 4.06 19.23
C ARG A 363 14.02 3.76 18.05
N GLY A 364 14.41 2.81 17.17
CA GLY A 364 13.64 2.44 15.99
C GLY A 364 13.35 0.95 15.91
N TRP A 365 12.46 0.58 14.98
CA TRP A 365 12.06 -0.81 14.76
C TRP A 365 13.03 -1.51 13.80
N PHE A 366 14.35 -1.34 14.02
CA PHE A 366 15.37 -1.91 13.16
C PHE A 366 15.57 -3.42 13.40
N TYR A 367 15.92 -4.11 12.32
CA TYR A 367 16.35 -5.50 12.31
C TYR A 367 17.40 -5.71 11.22
N LYS A 368 18.43 -6.53 11.47
CA LYS A 368 19.50 -6.76 10.50
C LYS A 368 18.98 -7.50 9.28
N PRO A 369 19.43 -7.17 8.05
CA PRO A 369 19.25 -8.01 6.87
C PRO A 369 19.60 -9.44 7.20
N THR A 370 18.70 -10.38 6.90
CA THR A 370 18.83 -11.77 7.36
C THR A 370 18.72 -12.73 6.17
N VAL A 371 19.69 -13.63 6.08
CA VAL A 371 19.70 -14.71 5.09
C VAL A 371 19.67 -16.06 5.82
N LEU A 372 18.70 -16.89 5.47
CA LEU A 372 18.57 -18.27 5.95
C LEU A 372 19.02 -19.24 4.85
N GLY A 373 20.00 -20.07 5.16
CA GLY A 373 20.46 -21.17 4.29
C GLY A 373 19.89 -22.51 4.71
N GLY A 374 19.99 -23.51 3.83
CA GLY A 374 19.53 -24.87 4.10
C GLY A 374 18.02 -25.02 4.24
N VAL A 375 17.26 -24.04 3.77
CA VAL A 375 15.80 -24.09 3.78
C VAL A 375 15.30 -25.14 2.81
N ARG A 376 14.34 -25.95 3.24
CA ARG A 376 13.76 -27.06 2.47
C ARG A 376 12.26 -26.85 2.27
N ALA A 377 11.74 -27.44 1.20
CA ALA A 377 10.31 -27.45 0.94
C ALA A 377 9.52 -28.00 2.17
N GLY A 378 8.47 -27.30 2.55
CA GLY A 378 7.64 -27.63 3.70
C GLY A 378 8.02 -26.96 5.02
N MET A 379 9.16 -26.30 5.11
CA MET A 379 9.47 -25.45 6.26
C MET A 379 8.55 -24.22 6.28
N ARG A 380 8.11 -23.78 7.47
CA ARG A 380 7.19 -22.63 7.60
C ARG A 380 7.80 -21.31 7.09
N VAL A 381 9.12 -21.18 7.12
CA VAL A 381 9.81 -19.99 6.56
C VAL A 381 9.81 -19.99 5.03
N GLU A 382 9.54 -21.13 4.38
CA GLU A 382 9.46 -21.27 2.93
C GLU A 382 8.05 -20.94 2.40
N GLN A 383 7.00 -21.14 3.23
CA GLN A 383 5.58 -21.00 2.86
C GLN A 383 5.05 -19.55 2.96
#